data_19c3297d149dfab4fc8bb03f28bbba9c
#
_entry.id   19c3297d149dfab4fc8bb03f28bbba9c
#
_cell.length_a   1.000
_cell.length_b   1.000
_cell.length_c   1.000
_cell.angle_alpha   90.00
_cell.angle_beta   90.00
_cell.angle_gamma   90.00
#
_symmetry.space_group_name_H-M   'P 1'
#
loop_
_entity.id
_entity.type
_entity.pdbx_description
1 polymer ?
#
loop_
_entity_poly.entity_id
_entity_poly.type
_entity_poly.pdbx_seq_one_letter_code
_entity_poly.pdbx_strand_id
1 'polypeptide(L)'
;MTRFMMTLEDAVDLVLYAFENANQGDLFVQKAPSATVGTLAKALIELYKSTSEIKIIGTRHGEKLYETLVNREDMIKAQDLGEYYRIPADNRDLNYEQYFSEGIPDIAILNEYHSHNTSILDVEGMKNLLLKLPIIRKDILGEVDAIQYPY
;
A
#
# COMPACT_ATOMS: atom_id res chain seq x y z
N MET A 1 12.21 -7.08 5.74
CA MET A 1 10.76 -7.27 5.59
C MET A 1 10.11 -5.90 5.49
N THR A 2 9.37 -5.64 4.41
CA THR A 2 8.61 -4.39 4.18
C THR A 2 7.12 -4.64 4.22
N ARG A 3 6.35 -3.59 4.56
CA ARG A 3 4.89 -3.56 4.49
C ARG A 3 4.45 -2.23 3.89
N PHE A 4 3.33 -2.24 3.17
CA PHE A 4 2.69 -0.99 2.77
C PHE A 4 2.18 -0.24 3.99
N MET A 5 2.30 1.08 3.94
CA MET A 5 1.91 1.98 5.02
C MET A 5 0.80 2.90 4.51
N MET A 6 -0.37 2.76 5.11
CA MET A 6 -1.59 3.48 4.71
C MET A 6 -2.38 3.81 5.97
N THR A 7 -2.92 5.02 6.05
CA THR A 7 -3.87 5.39 7.11
C THR A 7 -5.29 4.92 6.77
N LEU A 8 -6.19 4.98 7.72
CA LEU A 8 -7.60 4.69 7.47
C LEU A 8 -8.23 5.73 6.54
N GLU A 9 -7.84 7.00 6.69
CA GLU A 9 -8.25 8.08 5.81
C GLU A 9 -7.82 7.81 4.36
N ASP A 10 -6.55 7.43 4.14
CA ASP A 10 -6.06 7.09 2.79
C ASP A 10 -6.89 5.93 2.18
N ALA A 11 -7.31 4.95 2.99
CA ALA A 11 -8.15 3.84 2.54
C ALA A 11 -9.57 4.30 2.17
N VAL A 12 -10.15 5.24 2.93
CA VAL A 12 -11.44 5.85 2.61
C VAL A 12 -11.35 6.66 1.32
N ASP A 13 -10.29 7.46 1.15
CA ASP A 13 -10.07 8.26 -0.05
C ASP A 13 -9.95 7.38 -1.30
N LEU A 14 -9.27 6.22 -1.21
CA LEU A 14 -9.24 5.23 -2.28
C LEU A 14 -10.65 4.77 -2.68
N VAL A 15 -11.51 4.48 -1.69
CA VAL A 15 -12.89 4.03 -1.95
C VAL A 15 -13.70 5.15 -2.61
N LEU A 16 -13.60 6.37 -2.11
CA LEU A 16 -14.31 7.53 -2.69
C LEU A 16 -13.83 7.80 -4.12
N TYR A 17 -12.51 7.76 -4.34
CA TYR A 17 -11.93 7.90 -5.67
C TYR A 17 -12.44 6.82 -6.64
N ALA A 18 -12.56 5.57 -6.18
CA ALA A 18 -13.09 4.48 -6.98
C ALA A 18 -14.57 4.71 -7.34
N PHE A 19 -15.39 5.19 -6.40
CA PHE A 19 -16.80 5.53 -6.68
C PHE A 19 -16.96 6.60 -7.77
N GLU A 20 -16.07 7.57 -7.81
CA GLU A 20 -16.11 8.66 -8.78
C GLU A 20 -15.57 8.29 -10.16
N ASN A 21 -14.60 7.37 -10.21
CA ASN A 21 -13.77 7.16 -11.41
C ASN A 21 -13.87 5.75 -12.00
N ALA A 22 -14.52 4.79 -11.32
CA ALA A 22 -14.58 3.42 -11.77
C ALA A 22 -15.64 3.18 -12.83
N ASN A 23 -15.32 2.31 -13.79
CA ASN A 23 -16.34 1.58 -14.54
C ASN A 23 -16.63 0.25 -13.83
N GLN A 24 -17.74 -0.39 -14.23
CA GLN A 24 -18.13 -1.67 -13.67
C GLN A 24 -17.05 -2.73 -13.84
N GLY A 25 -16.61 -3.32 -12.73
CA GLY A 25 -15.61 -4.38 -12.69
C GLY A 25 -14.15 -3.88 -12.64
N ASP A 26 -13.90 -2.57 -12.62
CA ASP A 26 -12.57 -2.02 -12.41
C ASP A 26 -12.07 -2.30 -10.98
N LEU A 27 -10.78 -2.52 -10.86
CA LEU A 27 -10.07 -2.59 -9.59
C LEU A 27 -9.12 -1.40 -9.46
N PHE A 28 -9.14 -0.73 -8.31
CA PHE A 28 -8.19 0.34 -7.98
C PHE A 28 -7.20 -0.10 -6.91
N VAL A 29 -5.95 0.27 -7.09
CA VAL A 29 -4.87 0.00 -6.15
C VAL A 29 -4.13 1.29 -5.87
N GLN A 30 -4.08 1.71 -4.60
CA GLN A 30 -3.34 2.88 -4.19
C GLN A 30 -1.84 2.60 -4.19
N LYS A 31 -1.07 3.56 -4.68
CA LYS A 31 0.39 3.54 -4.63
C LYS A 31 0.89 4.00 -3.26
N ALA A 32 0.52 3.25 -2.22
CA ALA A 32 0.93 3.56 -0.87
C ALA A 32 2.45 3.41 -0.72
N PRO A 33 3.10 4.26 0.10
CA PRO A 33 4.49 4.06 0.46
C PRO A 33 4.66 2.79 1.30
N SER A 34 5.88 2.31 1.40
CA SER A 34 6.22 1.20 2.28
C SER A 34 7.27 1.58 3.32
N ALA A 35 7.40 0.78 4.35
CA ALA A 35 8.50 0.86 5.28
C ALA A 35 8.92 -0.53 5.77
N THR A 36 10.13 -0.66 6.29
CA THR A 36 10.50 -1.85 7.02
C THR A 36 9.84 -1.85 8.40
N VAL A 37 9.56 -3.04 8.93
CA VAL A 37 9.07 -3.17 10.32
C VAL A 37 10.07 -2.55 11.32
N GLY A 38 11.37 -2.63 11.00
CA GLY A 38 12.41 -1.97 11.80
C GLY A 38 12.33 -0.44 11.76
N THR A 39 12.03 0.15 10.60
CA THR A 39 11.81 1.59 10.45
C THR A 39 10.61 2.05 11.28
N LEU A 40 9.49 1.32 11.21
CA LEU A 40 8.31 1.61 12.02
C LEU A 40 8.61 1.56 13.52
N ALA A 41 9.31 0.52 13.98
CA ALA A 41 9.70 0.38 15.38
C ALA A 41 10.59 1.55 15.85
N LYS A 42 11.59 1.94 15.04
CA LYS A 42 12.46 3.09 15.36
C LYS A 42 11.67 4.39 15.41
N ALA A 43 10.78 4.65 14.45
CA ALA A 43 9.95 5.84 14.43
C ALA A 43 9.07 5.95 15.71
N LEU A 44 8.46 4.85 16.16
CA LEU A 44 7.70 4.82 17.40
C LEU A 44 8.58 5.06 18.64
N ILE A 45 9.75 4.42 18.73
CA ILE A 45 10.68 4.64 19.85
C ILE A 45 11.07 6.11 19.94
N GLU A 46 11.40 6.75 18.81
CA GLU A 46 11.78 8.15 18.79
C GLU A 46 10.60 9.09 19.12
N LEU A 47 9.40 8.85 18.56
CA LEU A 47 8.22 9.66 18.84
C LEU A 47 7.83 9.63 20.33
N TYR A 48 7.83 8.44 20.92
CA TYR A 48 7.48 8.27 22.32
C TYR A 48 8.64 8.46 23.29
N LYS A 49 9.85 8.80 22.76
CA LYS A 49 11.08 8.90 23.57
C LYS A 49 11.31 7.67 24.46
N SER A 50 10.97 6.50 23.91
CA SER A 50 11.04 5.24 24.64
C SER A 50 12.49 4.76 24.77
N THR A 51 12.80 4.10 25.87
CA THR A 51 14.07 3.40 26.10
C THR A 51 14.02 1.92 25.71
N SER A 52 12.94 1.49 25.03
CA SER A 52 12.78 0.12 24.59
C SER A 52 13.81 -0.29 23.56
N GLU A 53 14.33 -1.50 23.67
CA GLU A 53 15.28 -2.08 22.72
C GLU A 53 14.56 -2.91 21.65
N ILE A 54 15.06 -2.84 20.41
CA ILE A 54 14.57 -3.68 19.32
C ILE A 54 15.32 -5.01 19.34
N LYS A 55 14.58 -6.11 19.58
CA LYS A 55 15.11 -7.46 19.50
C LYS A 55 14.80 -8.06 18.13
N ILE A 56 15.85 -8.41 17.38
CA ILE A 56 15.71 -9.12 16.10
C ILE A 56 15.54 -10.61 16.39
N ILE A 57 14.39 -11.17 16.01
CA ILE A 57 14.06 -12.59 16.20
C ILE A 57 14.19 -13.44 14.94
N GLY A 58 14.55 -12.80 13.80
CA GLY A 58 14.61 -13.45 12.48
C GLY A 58 13.23 -13.61 11.82
N THR A 59 13.22 -14.24 10.66
CA THR A 59 11.99 -14.50 9.89
C THR A 59 11.35 -15.80 10.38
N ARG A 60 10.05 -15.75 10.70
CA ARG A 60 9.29 -16.93 11.10
C ARG A 60 8.88 -17.77 9.89
N HIS A 61 8.57 -19.04 10.12
CA HIS A 61 8.03 -19.90 9.07
C HIS A 61 6.72 -19.30 8.50
N GLY A 62 6.64 -19.17 7.17
CA GLY A 62 5.47 -18.61 6.49
C GLY A 62 5.39 -17.06 6.46
N GLU A 63 6.33 -16.33 7.06
CA GLU A 63 6.39 -14.87 6.93
C GLU A 63 6.85 -14.45 5.52
N LYS A 64 6.06 -13.58 4.89
CA LYS A 64 6.46 -12.94 3.64
C LYS A 64 7.44 -11.81 3.89
N LEU A 65 8.48 -11.72 3.06
CA LEU A 65 9.45 -10.62 3.12
C LEU A 65 8.87 -9.31 2.58
N TYR A 66 7.91 -9.37 1.68
CA TYR A 66 7.18 -8.24 1.10
C TYR A 66 5.74 -8.64 0.77
N GLU A 67 4.88 -7.65 0.55
CA GLU A 67 3.49 -7.85 0.13
C GLU A 67 3.32 -7.40 -1.31
N THR A 68 2.60 -8.17 -2.12
CA THR A 68 2.26 -7.85 -3.51
C THR A 68 0.82 -7.36 -3.56
N LEU A 69 0.58 -6.19 -4.17
CA LEU A 69 -0.75 -5.61 -4.40
C LEU A 69 -1.24 -5.86 -5.83
N VAL A 70 -0.34 -5.86 -6.81
CA VAL A 70 -0.70 -6.15 -8.20
C VAL A 70 0.30 -7.18 -8.73
N ASN A 71 -0.20 -8.32 -9.18
CA ASN A 71 0.62 -9.34 -9.80
C ASN A 71 1.09 -8.89 -11.20
N ARG A 72 2.02 -9.64 -11.80
CA ARG A 72 2.60 -9.32 -13.10
C ARG A 72 1.55 -9.29 -14.22
N GLU A 73 0.62 -10.23 -14.20
CA GLU A 73 -0.41 -10.39 -15.21
C GLU A 73 -1.39 -9.20 -15.20
N ASP A 74 -1.75 -8.71 -14.02
CA ASP A 74 -2.61 -7.55 -13.88
C ASP A 74 -1.86 -6.24 -14.16
N MET A 75 -0.54 -6.15 -13.88
CA MET A 75 0.27 -4.98 -14.23
C MET A 75 0.30 -4.71 -15.73
N ILE A 76 0.13 -5.72 -16.57
CA ILE A 76 0.05 -5.55 -18.04
C ILE A 76 -1.15 -4.69 -18.43
N LYS A 77 -2.27 -4.85 -17.72
CA LYS A 77 -3.52 -4.14 -17.98
C LYS A 77 -3.64 -2.86 -17.16
N ALA A 78 -2.76 -2.69 -16.15
CA ALA A 78 -2.84 -1.59 -15.22
C ALA A 78 -2.59 -0.25 -15.92
N GLN A 79 -3.46 0.70 -15.67
CA GLN A 79 -3.33 2.09 -16.09
C GLN A 79 -2.77 2.88 -14.91
N ASP A 80 -1.69 3.62 -15.15
CA ASP A 80 -1.10 4.50 -14.16
C ASP A 80 -1.86 5.83 -14.12
N LEU A 81 -2.53 6.11 -13.00
CA LEU A 81 -3.29 7.35 -12.76
C LEU A 81 -2.60 8.27 -11.74
N GLY A 82 -1.29 8.16 -11.60
CA GLY A 82 -0.53 8.93 -10.61
C GLY A 82 -0.52 8.23 -9.25
N GLU A 83 -1.43 8.58 -8.35
CA GLU A 83 -1.51 7.98 -7.00
C GLU A 83 -2.16 6.60 -6.99
N TYR A 84 -2.80 6.19 -8.09
CA TYR A 84 -3.52 4.93 -8.20
C TYR A 84 -3.12 4.16 -9.45
N TYR A 85 -3.20 2.82 -9.36
CA TYR A 85 -3.34 1.96 -10.53
C TYR A 85 -4.81 1.62 -10.70
N ARG A 86 -5.30 1.68 -11.95
CA ARG A 86 -6.60 1.14 -12.36
C ARG A 86 -6.35 -0.12 -13.17
N ILE A 87 -6.96 -1.20 -12.77
CA ILE A 87 -6.94 -2.47 -13.50
C ILE A 87 -8.34 -2.65 -14.08
N PRO A 88 -8.50 -2.50 -15.41
CA PRO A 88 -9.82 -2.64 -16.06
C PRO A 88 -10.36 -4.06 -15.91
N ALA A 89 -11.69 -4.17 -15.91
CA ALA A 89 -12.35 -5.46 -15.97
C ALA A 89 -11.90 -6.28 -17.19
N ASP A 90 -11.81 -7.58 -17.04
CA ASP A 90 -11.55 -8.49 -18.14
C ASP A 90 -12.82 -8.68 -18.97
N ASN A 91 -12.94 -7.92 -20.06
CA ASN A 91 -14.07 -7.98 -20.99
C ASN A 91 -13.82 -8.94 -22.17
N ARG A 92 -12.84 -9.85 -22.06
CA ARG A 92 -12.56 -10.82 -23.11
C ARG A 92 -13.73 -11.79 -23.24
N ASP A 93 -14.27 -11.92 -24.46
CA ASP A 93 -15.23 -12.96 -24.78
C ASP A 93 -14.62 -14.37 -24.60
N LEU A 94 -15.45 -15.36 -24.30
CA LEU A 94 -15.07 -16.78 -24.18
C LEU A 94 -14.54 -17.39 -25.49
N ASN A 95 -14.40 -16.60 -26.53
CA ASN A 95 -13.82 -17.04 -27.81
C ASN A 95 -12.29 -17.03 -27.71
N TYR A 96 -11.74 -18.10 -27.19
CA TYR A 96 -10.30 -18.29 -26.98
C TYR A 96 -9.48 -18.32 -28.27
N GLU A 97 -10.09 -18.53 -29.43
CA GLU A 97 -9.35 -18.67 -30.70
C GLU A 97 -8.58 -17.42 -31.13
N GLN A 98 -9.03 -16.23 -30.72
CA GLN A 98 -8.34 -14.97 -31.04
C GLN A 98 -7.09 -14.70 -30.18
N TYR A 99 -6.90 -15.41 -29.07
CA TYR A 99 -5.86 -15.10 -28.10
C TYR A 99 -4.65 -16.06 -28.16
N PHE A 100 -4.71 -17.09 -29.01
CA PHE A 100 -3.63 -18.08 -29.15
C PHE A 100 -2.55 -17.69 -30.17
N SER A 101 -2.75 -16.65 -30.98
CA SER A 101 -1.85 -16.35 -32.10
C SER A 101 -0.85 -15.23 -31.84
N GLU A 102 -1.08 -14.31 -30.88
CA GLU A 102 -0.18 -13.20 -30.61
C GLU A 102 -0.03 -12.96 -29.09
N GLY A 103 1.15 -13.27 -28.55
CA GLY A 103 1.55 -12.87 -27.20
C GLY A 103 1.92 -11.39 -27.15
N ILE A 104 1.77 -10.75 -25.98
CA ILE A 104 2.26 -9.38 -25.74
C ILE A 104 3.76 -9.47 -25.46
N PRO A 105 4.65 -8.92 -26.34
CA PRO A 105 6.11 -9.08 -26.23
C PRO A 105 6.70 -8.54 -24.91
N ASP A 106 6.08 -7.51 -24.33
CA ASP A 106 6.62 -6.76 -23.19
C ASP A 106 6.26 -7.36 -21.80
N ILE A 107 5.49 -8.46 -21.77
CA ILE A 107 5.12 -9.13 -20.50
C ILE A 107 6.33 -9.55 -19.66
N ALA A 108 7.42 -9.93 -20.32
CA ALA A 108 8.63 -10.43 -19.66
C ALA A 108 9.37 -9.31 -18.89
N ILE A 109 9.11 -8.03 -19.18
CA ILE A 109 9.81 -6.87 -18.63
C ILE A 109 9.04 -6.26 -17.45
N LEU A 110 7.73 -6.46 -17.36
CA LEU A 110 6.91 -5.92 -16.29
C LEU A 110 7.10 -6.69 -14.98
N ASN A 111 7.33 -5.95 -13.92
CA ASN A 111 7.40 -6.49 -12.56
C ASN A 111 6.04 -6.33 -11.87
N GLU A 112 5.75 -7.24 -10.93
CA GLU A 112 4.64 -7.07 -9.99
C GLU A 112 4.81 -5.79 -9.17
N TYR A 113 3.71 -5.20 -8.67
CA TYR A 113 3.76 -4.08 -7.73
C TYR A 113 3.72 -4.59 -6.30
N HIS A 114 4.79 -4.37 -5.57
CA HIS A 114 4.98 -4.91 -4.23
C HIS A 114 5.70 -3.91 -3.30
N SER A 115 5.70 -4.19 -2.00
CA SER A 115 6.23 -3.27 -0.98
C SER A 115 7.75 -3.05 -1.02
N HIS A 116 8.52 -3.75 -1.87
CA HIS A 116 9.94 -3.48 -2.10
C HIS A 116 10.19 -2.53 -3.28
N ASN A 117 9.21 -2.31 -4.18
CA ASN A 117 9.38 -1.46 -5.38
C ASN A 117 8.46 -0.24 -5.42
N THR A 118 7.89 0.14 -4.29
CA THR A 118 7.22 1.43 -4.09
C THR A 118 8.17 2.42 -3.38
N SER A 119 7.69 3.65 -3.12
CA SER A 119 8.47 4.60 -2.33
C SER A 119 8.66 4.07 -0.90
N ILE A 120 9.92 4.02 -0.44
CA ILE A 120 10.25 3.47 0.88
C ILE A 120 10.49 4.63 1.84
N LEU A 121 9.70 4.66 2.93
CA LEU A 121 9.85 5.66 3.98
C LEU A 121 11.08 5.37 4.84
N ASP A 122 11.85 6.40 5.11
CA ASP A 122 12.82 6.42 6.19
C ASP A 122 12.14 6.67 7.57
N VAL A 123 12.94 6.84 8.62
CA VAL A 123 12.39 7.04 9.98
C VAL A 123 11.61 8.35 10.07
N GLU A 124 12.08 9.43 9.43
CA GLU A 124 11.39 10.72 9.44
C GLU A 124 10.07 10.67 8.65
N GLY A 125 10.09 10.09 7.46
CA GLY A 125 8.87 9.86 6.68
C GLY A 125 7.86 9.00 7.43
N MET A 126 8.31 7.98 8.17
CA MET A 126 7.45 7.13 8.99
C MET A 126 6.87 7.91 10.18
N LYS A 127 7.65 8.76 10.86
CA LYS A 127 7.13 9.64 11.92
C LYS A 127 6.05 10.60 11.39
N ASN A 128 6.29 11.20 10.23
CA ASN A 128 5.30 12.08 9.60
C ASN A 128 3.99 11.35 9.26
N LEU A 129 4.08 10.11 8.79
CA LEU A 129 2.90 9.30 8.55
C LEU A 129 2.17 8.95 9.86
N LEU A 130 2.89 8.53 10.89
CA LEU A 130 2.33 8.22 12.21
C LEU A 130 1.64 9.42 12.85
N LEU A 131 2.19 10.63 12.68
CA LEU A 131 1.58 11.86 13.19
C LEU A 131 0.31 12.28 12.43
N LYS A 132 -0.05 11.65 11.31
CA LYS A 132 -1.39 11.79 10.73
C LYS A 132 -2.46 11.10 11.59
N LEU A 133 -2.08 10.07 12.36
CA LEU A 133 -3.02 9.31 13.18
C LEU A 133 -3.45 10.10 14.42
N PRO A 134 -4.77 10.32 14.63
CA PRO A 134 -5.28 11.10 15.76
C PRO A 134 -4.78 10.59 17.12
N ILE A 135 -4.73 9.28 17.29
CA ILE A 135 -4.27 8.65 18.54
C ILE A 135 -2.81 9.01 18.86
N ILE A 136 -1.93 9.01 17.85
CA ILE A 136 -0.51 9.35 18.02
C ILE A 136 -0.35 10.85 18.32
N ARG A 137 -1.09 11.72 17.61
CA ARG A 137 -1.10 13.17 17.89
C ARG A 137 -1.55 13.48 19.29
N LYS A 138 -2.63 12.84 19.73
CA LYS A 138 -3.12 12.98 21.10
C LYS A 138 -2.06 12.61 22.13
N ASP A 139 -1.41 11.47 21.95
CA ASP A 139 -0.40 10.98 22.90
C ASP A 139 0.86 11.86 22.94
N ILE A 140 1.31 12.33 21.76
CA ILE A 140 2.59 13.04 21.62
C ILE A 140 2.43 14.54 21.80
N LEU A 141 1.36 15.16 21.23
CA LEU A 141 1.16 16.60 21.18
C LEU A 141 0.13 17.10 22.20
N GLY A 142 -0.62 16.20 22.86
CA GLY A 142 -1.70 16.56 23.78
C GLY A 142 -2.92 17.15 23.05
N GLU A 143 -3.03 17.00 21.74
CA GLU A 143 -4.17 17.47 20.97
C GLU A 143 -5.42 16.68 21.34
N VAL A 144 -6.49 17.38 21.69
CA VAL A 144 -7.80 16.75 21.93
C VAL A 144 -8.56 16.78 20.62
N ASP A 145 -8.80 15.61 20.01
CA ASP A 145 -9.66 15.51 18.84
C ASP A 145 -11.07 16.01 19.15
N ALA A 146 -11.56 16.96 18.33
CA ALA A 146 -12.95 17.40 18.39
C ALA A 146 -13.93 16.36 17.80
N ILE A 147 -13.43 15.24 17.27
CA ILE A 147 -14.25 14.20 16.65
C ILE A 147 -14.34 13.02 17.61
N GLN A 148 -15.39 13.00 18.43
CA GLN A 148 -15.87 11.77 19.07
C GLN A 148 -16.62 10.97 18.02
N TYR A 149 -16.08 9.81 17.60
CA TYR A 149 -16.86 8.83 16.88
C TYR A 149 -17.89 8.24 17.87
N PRO A 150 -19.20 8.38 17.61
CA PRO A 150 -20.19 7.68 18.42
C PRO A 150 -20.10 6.18 18.07
N TYR A 151 -19.82 5.38 19.07
CA TYR A 151 -19.98 3.92 19.01
C TYR A 151 -21.45 3.56 19.13
#